data_498cebb4df7e81c8b66e1c43006f85a1
#
_entry.id   498cebb4df7e81c8b66e1c43006f85a1
#
_cell.length_a   1.000
_cell.length_b   1.000
_cell.length_c   1.000
_cell.angle_alpha   90.00
_cell.angle_beta   90.00
_cell.angle_gamma   90.00
#
_symmetry.space_group_name_H-M   'P 1'
#
loop_
_entity.id
_entity.type
_entity.pdbx_description
1 polymer ?
#
loop_
_entity_poly.entity_id
_entity_poly.type
_entity_poly.pdbx_seq_one_letter_code
_entity_poly.pdbx_strand_id
1 'polypeptide(L)'
;MDRRHFLHNMTHAMAAPTLFSSLDLSLLDLNQNPVLSNTIDDNKILILLQLNGGNDGLNTIIPLDIMSQLNNVRPNVVLPDGKILNLGSNDLGIHPSLPFFKSLFTEDKLKIIQGVGYPIPNYSHFRSMDIWQSASDANKFVSSGWLGRYIENKHPNFPQSYPNSNYPHPLSLEIGNNSSLLFTGEDSFTNVVTSNPASFYEIINDFNNEYPDSRVGSKLKYLQLMSKQSNLYGSILKESYEKGNSSVNYTNTEFGNKFDIITKLISGGLKSRIYMLDIGGFDTHGRQVEESDHTKGQHASLLSQVNDNVSAFMRNMEIINKDDDVLLMTFSEFGRTVHSNATFGTDHGSVSPVFLMGNNVNPSISGANPYIPNKSDFQDFSLDQYEMDLQFDFRQIYFSVLSQWFDESPSTIKEVLFKDFNQIPIIKGRFNDTDGD
;
A
#
# COMPACT_ATOMS: atom_id res chain seq x y z
N MET A 1 -33.73 6.01 -18.02
CA MET A 1 -32.28 5.75 -17.89
C MET A 1 -32.06 4.96 -16.62
N ASP A 2 -31.62 3.74 -16.72
CA ASP A 2 -31.48 2.84 -15.59
C ASP A 2 -30.30 3.27 -14.72
N ARG A 3 -30.46 3.30 -13.38
CA ARG A 3 -29.44 3.71 -12.40
C ARG A 3 -28.10 2.95 -12.56
N ARG A 4 -28.15 1.71 -13.04
CA ARG A 4 -26.96 0.90 -13.31
C ARG A 4 -26.13 1.42 -14.50
N HIS A 5 -26.78 1.91 -15.55
CA HIS A 5 -26.10 2.49 -16.72
C HIS A 5 -25.48 3.86 -16.42
N PHE A 6 -26.11 4.64 -15.54
CA PHE A 6 -25.56 5.92 -15.08
C PHE A 6 -24.28 5.73 -14.26
N LEU A 7 -24.29 4.75 -13.35
CA LEU A 7 -23.12 4.44 -12.53
C LEU A 7 -21.97 3.80 -13.36
N HIS A 8 -22.28 3.00 -14.38
CA HIS A 8 -21.26 2.37 -15.23
C HIS A 8 -20.54 3.38 -16.13
N ASN A 9 -21.21 4.43 -16.56
CA ASN A 9 -20.59 5.47 -17.39
C ASN A 9 -19.81 6.52 -16.57
N MET A 10 -19.99 6.58 -15.24
CA MET A 10 -19.19 7.41 -14.34
C MET A 10 -17.85 6.77 -13.92
N THR A 11 -17.65 5.47 -14.13
CA THR A 11 -16.42 4.75 -13.77
C THR A 11 -15.20 5.09 -14.64
N HIS A 12 -15.37 5.87 -15.69
CA HIS A 12 -14.27 6.36 -16.52
C HIS A 12 -13.82 7.79 -16.17
N ALA A 13 -14.50 8.41 -15.23
CA ALA A 13 -14.14 9.73 -14.75
C ALA A 13 -14.47 9.82 -13.26
N MET A 14 -13.50 9.67 -12.40
CA MET A 14 -13.58 9.79 -10.94
C MET A 14 -14.69 8.92 -10.31
N ALA A 15 -14.34 7.96 -9.49
CA ALA A 15 -15.28 7.33 -8.60
C ALA A 15 -15.93 8.40 -7.70
N ALA A 16 -17.15 8.80 -8.04
CA ALA A 16 -17.91 9.70 -7.19
C ALA A 16 -18.39 8.91 -5.96
N PRO A 17 -18.06 9.32 -4.75
CA PRO A 17 -18.43 8.60 -3.55
C PRO A 17 -19.86 8.81 -3.17
N THR A 18 -20.44 7.77 -2.68
CA THR A 18 -21.67 7.80 -1.89
C THR A 18 -21.36 8.23 -0.46
N LEU A 19 -21.09 9.50 -0.22
CA LEU A 19 -21.06 10.07 1.13
C LEU A 19 -21.89 11.34 1.17
N PHE A 20 -23.09 11.19 1.67
CA PHE A 20 -23.99 12.28 1.93
C PHE A 20 -24.48 12.24 3.37
N SER A 21 -23.67 12.68 4.28
CA SER A 21 -24.15 13.18 5.56
C SER A 21 -23.17 14.18 6.14
N SER A 22 -23.69 15.38 6.41
CA SER A 22 -23.09 16.47 7.19
C SER A 22 -21.81 17.12 6.66
N LEU A 23 -21.95 18.16 5.82
CA LEU A 23 -21.00 19.25 5.75
C LEU A 23 -21.74 20.53 6.16
N ASP A 24 -21.34 21.03 7.33
CA ASP A 24 -21.69 22.38 7.77
C ASP A 24 -20.66 23.35 7.16
N LEU A 25 -21.06 24.07 6.14
CA LEU A 25 -20.20 25.03 5.42
C LEU A 25 -20.47 26.45 5.95
N SER A 26 -20.18 26.70 7.20
CA SER A 26 -20.11 28.07 7.70
C SER A 26 -18.70 28.32 8.18
N LEU A 27 -17.95 29.15 7.45
CA LEU A 27 -16.73 29.91 7.82
C LEU A 27 -15.63 29.77 6.77
N LEU A 28 -15.78 30.48 5.66
CA LEU A 28 -14.64 30.87 4.84
C LEU A 28 -14.18 32.25 5.28
N ASP A 29 -13.18 32.31 6.14
CA ASP A 29 -12.45 33.55 6.40
C ASP A 29 -11.18 33.56 5.55
N LEU A 30 -11.11 34.50 4.59
CA LEU A 30 -10.09 34.58 3.54
C LEU A 30 -8.81 35.33 3.95
N ASN A 31 -8.49 35.42 5.24
CA ASN A 31 -7.30 36.12 5.67
C ASN A 31 -6.52 35.36 6.75
N GLN A 32 -5.65 34.44 6.34
CA GLN A 32 -4.50 34.08 7.17
C GLN A 32 -3.23 33.98 6.33
N ASN A 33 -2.21 34.70 6.75
CA ASN A 33 -0.87 34.72 6.18
C ASN A 33 -0.24 33.33 6.22
N PRO A 34 0.53 32.93 5.18
CA PRO A 34 1.24 31.67 5.23
C PRO A 34 2.32 31.74 6.31
N VAL A 35 2.19 30.87 7.32
CA VAL A 35 3.30 30.57 8.23
C VAL A 35 4.41 29.97 7.38
N LEU A 36 5.59 30.59 7.42
CA LEU A 36 6.81 30.06 6.82
C LEU A 36 7.06 28.64 7.34
N SER A 37 6.66 27.65 6.58
CA SER A 37 7.05 26.27 6.84
C SER A 37 8.54 26.13 6.51
N ASN A 38 9.31 25.66 7.48
CA ASN A 38 10.67 25.16 7.26
C ASN A 38 10.66 24.25 6.03
N THR A 39 11.65 24.40 5.16
CA THR A 39 11.86 23.55 3.98
C THR A 39 12.10 22.12 4.44
N ILE A 40 11.02 21.37 4.62
CA ILE A 40 11.05 19.94 4.79
C ILE A 40 11.51 19.39 3.44
N ASP A 41 12.37 18.38 3.47
CA ASP A 41 12.87 17.67 2.30
C ASP A 41 11.67 17.10 1.50
N ASP A 42 11.19 17.87 0.55
CA ASP A 42 9.95 17.64 -0.19
C ASP A 42 10.11 16.55 -1.28
N ASN A 43 11.26 15.87 -1.32
CA ASN A 43 11.58 14.89 -2.36
C ASN A 43 11.15 13.44 -2.00
N LYS A 44 10.81 13.16 -0.75
CA LYS A 44 10.48 11.81 -0.28
C LYS A 44 9.21 11.25 -0.93
N ILE A 45 9.34 10.08 -1.52
CA ILE A 45 8.27 9.37 -2.24
C ILE A 45 7.98 8.05 -1.52
N LEU A 46 6.71 7.80 -1.24
CA LEU A 46 6.21 6.53 -0.73
C LEU A 46 5.46 5.79 -1.83
N ILE A 47 5.88 4.57 -2.11
CA ILE A 47 5.18 3.63 -3.00
C ILE A 47 4.54 2.55 -2.14
N LEU A 48 3.22 2.45 -2.18
CA LEU A 48 2.45 1.40 -1.52
C LEU A 48 2.09 0.33 -2.54
N LEU A 49 2.55 -0.89 -2.31
CA LEU A 49 2.24 -2.06 -3.13
C LEU A 49 1.36 -3.03 -2.35
N GLN A 50 0.11 -3.14 -2.75
CA GLN A 50 -0.83 -4.09 -2.18
C GLN A 50 -0.74 -5.44 -2.86
N LEU A 51 -0.54 -6.50 -2.08
CA LEU A 51 -0.62 -7.89 -2.50
C LEU A 51 -2.05 -8.39 -2.17
N ASN A 52 -2.98 -8.15 -3.08
CA ASN A 52 -4.41 -8.31 -2.83
C ASN A 52 -4.83 -9.79 -2.92
N GLY A 53 -5.44 -10.30 -1.85
CA GLY A 53 -5.94 -11.67 -1.72
C GLY A 53 -5.38 -12.44 -0.52
N GLY A 54 -4.51 -11.87 0.29
CA GLY A 54 -3.89 -12.56 1.44
C GLY A 54 -2.64 -13.35 1.04
N ASN A 55 -1.48 -12.70 1.13
CA ASN A 55 -0.21 -13.33 0.80
C ASN A 55 0.17 -14.44 1.78
N ASP A 56 0.56 -15.62 1.28
CA ASP A 56 1.09 -16.71 2.12
C ASP A 56 2.49 -16.36 2.65
N GLY A 57 2.51 -15.88 3.88
CA GLY A 57 3.73 -15.47 4.55
C GLY A 57 4.75 -16.62 4.69
N LEU A 58 4.31 -17.81 5.04
CA LEU A 58 5.18 -18.99 5.25
C LEU A 58 5.77 -19.56 3.95
N ASN A 59 5.19 -19.24 2.79
CA ASN A 59 5.77 -19.55 1.49
C ASN A 59 6.46 -18.34 0.85
N THR A 60 6.38 -17.16 1.46
CA THR A 60 7.12 -15.95 1.02
C THR A 60 8.44 -15.83 1.78
N ILE A 61 8.39 -15.84 3.12
CA ILE A 61 9.52 -15.88 4.04
C ILE A 61 9.43 -17.19 4.82
N ILE A 62 10.39 -18.06 4.61
CA ILE A 62 10.35 -19.46 5.08
C ILE A 62 11.26 -19.60 6.29
N PRO A 63 10.74 -19.94 7.48
CA PRO A 63 11.55 -20.24 8.67
C PRO A 63 12.23 -21.61 8.49
N LEU A 64 13.56 -21.61 8.37
CA LEU A 64 14.35 -22.78 8.05
C LEU A 64 14.57 -23.68 9.28
N ASP A 65 14.51 -23.10 10.47
CA ASP A 65 14.67 -23.82 11.76
C ASP A 65 13.49 -24.73 12.09
N ILE A 66 12.33 -24.52 11.47
CA ILE A 66 11.10 -25.31 11.68
C ILE A 66 10.62 -26.05 10.41
N MET A 67 11.51 -26.33 9.47
CA MET A 67 11.12 -27.02 8.21
C MET A 67 10.48 -28.38 8.43
N SER A 68 10.88 -29.10 9.50
CA SER A 68 10.25 -30.37 9.85
C SER A 68 8.77 -30.20 10.24
N GLN A 69 8.45 -29.17 11.01
CA GLN A 69 7.09 -28.81 11.41
C GLN A 69 6.27 -28.37 10.18
N LEU A 70 6.85 -27.51 9.31
CA LEU A 70 6.20 -27.08 8.08
C LEU A 70 5.86 -28.26 7.18
N ASN A 71 6.76 -29.21 6.99
CA ASN A 71 6.49 -30.43 6.23
C ASN A 71 5.34 -31.26 6.82
N ASN A 72 5.16 -31.25 8.14
CA ASN A 72 4.10 -32.00 8.82
C ASN A 72 2.72 -31.31 8.73
N VAL A 73 2.69 -29.98 8.82
CA VAL A 73 1.41 -29.22 8.90
C VAL A 73 0.93 -28.73 7.53
N ARG A 74 1.86 -28.50 6.58
CA ARG A 74 1.53 -27.98 5.26
C ARG A 74 2.18 -28.75 4.10
N PRO A 75 2.12 -30.09 4.09
CA PRO A 75 2.85 -30.92 3.12
C PRO A 75 2.50 -30.62 1.66
N ASN A 76 1.28 -30.13 1.37
CA ASN A 76 0.80 -29.88 0.02
C ASN A 76 1.31 -28.56 -0.58
N VAL A 77 1.98 -27.68 0.21
CA VAL A 77 2.45 -26.37 -0.30
C VAL A 77 3.88 -26.03 0.13
N VAL A 78 4.47 -26.81 1.06
CA VAL A 78 5.82 -26.52 1.57
C VAL A 78 6.86 -26.61 0.45
N LEU A 79 7.77 -25.64 0.43
CA LEU A 79 8.86 -25.62 -0.56
C LEU A 79 9.96 -26.64 -0.19
N PRO A 80 10.59 -27.30 -1.18
CA PRO A 80 11.75 -28.14 -0.94
C PRO A 80 12.93 -27.32 -0.39
N ASP A 81 13.56 -27.77 0.69
CA ASP A 81 14.67 -27.06 1.38
C ASP A 81 15.77 -26.59 0.44
N GLY A 82 16.22 -27.46 -0.48
CA GLY A 82 17.28 -27.16 -1.43
C GLY A 82 16.94 -26.13 -2.51
N LYS A 83 15.69 -25.61 -2.53
CA LYS A 83 15.23 -24.60 -3.49
C LYS A 83 15.04 -23.24 -2.84
N ILE A 84 14.96 -23.17 -1.52
CA ILE A 84 14.74 -21.92 -0.77
C ILE A 84 16.01 -21.06 -0.84
N LEU A 85 15.86 -19.77 -1.08
CA LEU A 85 16.96 -18.83 -1.10
C LEU A 85 17.28 -18.41 0.35
N ASN A 86 18.30 -19.00 0.95
CA ASN A 86 18.74 -18.68 2.32
C ASN A 86 19.19 -17.21 2.41
N LEU A 87 18.68 -16.48 3.41
CA LEU A 87 19.06 -15.08 3.68
C LEU A 87 20.36 -14.98 4.50
N GLY A 88 20.82 -16.09 5.12
CA GLY A 88 22.03 -16.09 5.95
C GLY A 88 21.84 -15.40 7.31
N SER A 89 20.63 -15.11 7.70
CA SER A 89 20.27 -14.44 8.95
C SER A 89 18.96 -14.98 9.50
N ASN A 90 18.86 -15.14 10.81
CA ASN A 90 17.68 -15.53 11.60
C ASN A 90 17.05 -16.86 11.15
N ASP A 91 17.82 -17.78 10.61
CA ASP A 91 17.33 -19.06 10.06
C ASP A 91 16.14 -18.86 9.09
N LEU A 92 16.23 -17.81 8.27
CA LEU A 92 15.21 -17.46 7.29
C LEU A 92 15.68 -17.67 5.86
N GLY A 93 14.76 -18.15 5.06
CA GLY A 93 14.84 -18.16 3.61
C GLY A 93 13.75 -17.34 2.97
N ILE A 94 13.90 -17.07 1.68
CA ILE A 94 12.90 -16.39 0.87
C ILE A 94 12.55 -17.27 -0.34
N HIS A 95 11.32 -17.12 -0.83
CA HIS A 95 10.83 -17.88 -1.97
C HIS A 95 11.77 -17.79 -3.18
N PRO A 96 12.03 -18.91 -3.92
CA PRO A 96 12.95 -18.90 -5.06
C PRO A 96 12.56 -17.93 -6.18
N SER A 97 11.32 -17.50 -6.26
CA SER A 97 10.86 -16.47 -7.19
C SER A 97 11.18 -15.03 -6.77
N LEU A 98 11.89 -14.82 -5.64
CA LEU A 98 12.25 -13.50 -5.11
C LEU A 98 13.78 -13.26 -5.07
N PRO A 99 14.56 -13.56 -6.14
CA PRO A 99 16.01 -13.41 -6.11
C PRO A 99 16.45 -11.95 -5.95
N PHE A 100 15.70 -10.98 -6.47
CA PHE A 100 16.00 -9.57 -6.30
C PHE A 100 15.80 -9.09 -4.85
N PHE A 101 14.79 -9.60 -4.16
CA PHE A 101 14.59 -9.30 -2.74
C PHE A 101 15.76 -9.85 -1.88
N LYS A 102 16.26 -11.04 -2.24
CA LYS A 102 17.49 -11.53 -1.62
C LYS A 102 18.69 -10.61 -1.88
N SER A 103 18.84 -10.09 -3.10
CA SER A 103 19.90 -9.12 -3.42
C SER A 103 19.75 -7.85 -2.59
N LEU A 104 18.53 -7.28 -2.51
CA LEU A 104 18.25 -6.11 -1.68
C LEU A 104 18.58 -6.35 -0.19
N PHE A 105 18.30 -7.55 0.33
CA PHE A 105 18.67 -7.91 1.69
C PHE A 105 20.19 -7.93 1.88
N THR A 106 20.92 -8.51 0.93
CA THR A 106 22.39 -8.57 0.95
C THR A 106 23.04 -7.20 0.77
N GLU A 107 22.36 -6.27 0.08
CA GLU A 107 22.79 -4.90 -0.17
C GLU A 107 22.37 -3.90 0.91
N ASP A 108 21.81 -4.37 2.03
CA ASP A 108 21.31 -3.52 3.12
C ASP A 108 20.20 -2.52 2.68
N LYS A 109 19.33 -2.96 1.75
CA LYS A 109 18.24 -2.16 1.19
C LYS A 109 16.84 -2.76 1.43
N LEU A 110 16.75 -3.83 2.22
CA LEU A 110 15.49 -4.51 2.53
C LEU A 110 15.31 -4.66 4.04
N LYS A 111 14.16 -4.26 4.53
CA LYS A 111 13.66 -4.63 5.85
C LYS A 111 12.51 -5.61 5.72
N ILE A 112 12.54 -6.64 6.54
CA ILE A 112 11.49 -7.66 6.64
C ILE A 112 10.85 -7.53 8.03
N ILE A 113 9.52 -7.41 8.09
CA ILE A 113 8.76 -7.42 9.33
C ILE A 113 7.82 -8.62 9.26
N GLN A 114 8.04 -9.61 10.14
CA GLN A 114 7.26 -10.83 10.22
C GLN A 114 6.05 -10.65 11.16
N GLY A 115 5.03 -11.49 11.01
CA GLY A 115 3.90 -11.54 11.93
C GLY A 115 3.10 -10.23 12.00
N VAL A 116 2.91 -9.55 10.86
CA VAL A 116 2.18 -8.28 10.79
C VAL A 116 0.70 -8.53 10.53
N GLY A 117 -0.14 -7.92 11.35
CA GLY A 117 -1.59 -7.98 11.25
C GLY A 117 -2.25 -6.97 12.19
N TYR A 118 -3.36 -7.35 12.79
CA TYR A 118 -4.07 -6.54 13.79
C TYR A 118 -4.83 -7.42 14.80
N PRO A 119 -5.10 -6.93 16.01
CA PRO A 119 -5.87 -7.69 17.01
C PRO A 119 -7.28 -8.01 16.51
N ILE A 120 -7.75 -9.23 16.81
CA ILE A 120 -9.08 -9.73 16.39
C ILE A 120 -9.21 -9.72 14.87
N PRO A 121 -8.46 -10.59 14.16
CA PRO A 121 -8.42 -10.59 12.71
C PRO A 121 -9.80 -10.88 12.10
N ASN A 122 -10.05 -10.28 10.96
CA ASN A 122 -11.24 -10.53 10.14
C ASN A 122 -10.81 -11.15 8.81
N TYR A 123 -11.42 -12.27 8.44
CA TYR A 123 -11.04 -13.03 7.24
C TYR A 123 -11.88 -12.68 6.00
N SER A 124 -12.69 -11.64 6.06
CA SER A 124 -13.31 -11.06 4.88
C SER A 124 -12.35 -10.08 4.21
N HIS A 125 -12.01 -10.29 2.95
CA HIS A 125 -11.15 -9.38 2.16
C HIS A 125 -11.61 -7.93 2.26
N PHE A 126 -12.90 -7.69 2.05
CA PHE A 126 -13.46 -6.33 2.11
C PHE A 126 -13.25 -5.69 3.47
N ARG A 127 -13.59 -6.41 4.56
CA ARG A 127 -13.50 -5.82 5.89
C ARG A 127 -12.05 -5.66 6.35
N SER A 128 -11.20 -6.64 6.08
CA SER A 128 -9.80 -6.54 6.41
C SER A 128 -9.11 -5.42 5.65
N MET A 129 -9.45 -5.25 4.37
CA MET A 129 -8.97 -4.14 3.57
C MET A 129 -9.41 -2.78 4.12
N ASP A 130 -10.69 -2.63 4.51
CA ASP A 130 -11.17 -1.41 5.17
C ASP A 130 -10.36 -1.09 6.45
N ILE A 131 -10.01 -2.11 7.24
CA ILE A 131 -9.21 -1.94 8.47
C ILE A 131 -7.81 -1.44 8.14
N TRP A 132 -7.12 -2.05 7.18
CA TRP A 132 -5.80 -1.62 6.74
C TRP A 132 -5.82 -0.21 6.13
N GLN A 133 -6.78 0.09 5.27
CA GLN A 133 -6.87 1.38 4.61
C GLN A 133 -7.31 2.50 5.54
N SER A 134 -8.17 2.22 6.51
CA SER A 134 -8.62 3.22 7.49
C SER A 134 -7.72 3.33 8.73
N ALA A 135 -6.85 2.36 8.98
CA ALA A 135 -6.13 2.20 10.25
C ALA A 135 -7.07 2.09 11.48
N SER A 136 -8.29 1.60 11.28
CA SER A 136 -9.27 1.44 12.36
C SER A 136 -8.99 0.20 13.23
N ASP A 137 -9.59 0.16 14.41
CA ASP A 137 -9.73 -1.10 15.15
C ASP A 137 -10.70 -2.04 14.40
N ALA A 138 -10.54 -3.35 14.57
CA ALA A 138 -11.34 -4.35 13.86
C ALA A 138 -12.86 -4.23 14.12
N ASN A 139 -13.24 -3.73 15.29
CA ASN A 139 -14.64 -3.53 15.71
C ASN A 139 -15.19 -2.14 15.40
N LYS A 140 -14.42 -1.28 14.69
CA LYS A 140 -14.84 0.08 14.33
C LYS A 140 -14.90 0.25 12.82
N PHE A 141 -15.97 0.88 12.35
CA PHE A 141 -16.09 1.30 10.97
C PHE A 141 -15.72 2.78 10.84
N VAL A 142 -14.71 3.06 10.04
CA VAL A 142 -14.22 4.42 9.76
C VAL A 142 -14.32 4.64 8.25
N SER A 143 -14.94 5.74 7.85
CA SER A 143 -15.18 6.08 6.44
C SER A 143 -14.05 6.88 5.80
N SER A 144 -12.97 7.16 6.53
CA SER A 144 -11.79 7.86 6.03
C SER A 144 -10.56 6.97 6.11
N GLY A 145 -9.66 7.11 5.12
CA GLY A 145 -8.38 6.42 5.05
C GLY A 145 -7.28 7.16 5.82
N TRP A 146 -6.27 6.43 6.28
CA TRP A 146 -5.20 7.06 7.05
C TRP A 146 -4.36 8.04 6.21
N LEU A 147 -4.12 7.77 4.93
CA LEU A 147 -3.45 8.73 4.04
C LEU A 147 -4.33 9.90 3.66
N GLY A 148 -5.64 9.68 3.50
CA GLY A 148 -6.58 10.78 3.29
C GLY A 148 -6.53 11.77 4.45
N ARG A 149 -6.65 11.30 5.69
CA ARG A 149 -6.53 12.15 6.90
C ARG A 149 -5.14 12.81 7.02
N TYR A 150 -4.07 12.07 6.71
CA TYR A 150 -2.72 12.63 6.71
C TYR A 150 -2.59 13.79 5.73
N ILE A 151 -3.04 13.62 4.50
CA ILE A 151 -2.95 14.65 3.46
C ILE A 151 -3.82 15.86 3.82
N GLU A 152 -5.05 15.67 4.32
CA GLU A 152 -5.90 16.78 4.76
C GLU A 152 -5.29 17.56 5.93
N ASN A 153 -4.69 16.87 6.90
CA ASN A 153 -4.00 17.53 8.03
C ASN A 153 -2.82 18.38 7.53
N LYS A 154 -2.07 17.88 6.57
CA LYS A 154 -0.87 18.53 6.01
C LYS A 154 -1.20 19.65 5.01
N HIS A 155 -2.34 19.58 4.37
CA HIS A 155 -2.76 20.47 3.29
C HIS A 155 -4.10 21.15 3.61
N PRO A 156 -4.12 22.11 4.54
CA PRO A 156 -5.34 22.80 4.92
C PRO A 156 -5.96 23.49 3.69
N ASN A 157 -7.27 23.55 3.67
CA ASN A 157 -8.07 24.05 2.53
C ASN A 157 -7.97 23.22 1.24
N PHE A 158 -7.48 21.98 1.32
CA PHE A 158 -7.69 21.01 0.23
C PHE A 158 -9.17 20.58 0.22
N PRO A 159 -9.85 20.46 -0.94
CA PRO A 159 -9.35 20.66 -2.30
C PRO A 159 -9.50 22.11 -2.83
N GLN A 160 -10.14 23.03 -2.10
CA GLN A 160 -10.56 24.35 -2.60
C GLN A 160 -9.40 25.23 -3.10
N SER A 161 -8.25 25.16 -2.43
CA SER A 161 -7.05 25.95 -2.75
C SER A 161 -6.03 25.20 -3.58
N TYR A 162 -6.40 24.06 -4.19
CA TYR A 162 -5.50 23.20 -4.95
C TYR A 162 -6.03 22.95 -6.38
N PRO A 163 -5.14 22.78 -7.38
CA PRO A 163 -3.69 23.01 -7.35
C PRO A 163 -3.36 24.51 -7.12
N ASN A 164 -2.18 24.79 -6.57
CA ASN A 164 -1.68 26.17 -6.38
C ASN A 164 -0.17 26.24 -6.72
N SER A 165 0.43 27.43 -6.61
CA SER A 165 1.83 27.65 -6.96
C SER A 165 2.82 26.78 -6.16
N ASN A 166 2.51 26.44 -4.91
CA ASN A 166 3.36 25.62 -4.06
C ASN A 166 3.13 24.12 -4.33
N TYR A 167 1.91 23.74 -4.65
CA TYR A 167 1.47 22.37 -4.90
C TYR A 167 0.73 22.29 -6.24
N PRO A 168 1.45 22.43 -7.37
CA PRO A 168 0.82 22.39 -8.69
C PRO A 168 0.46 20.96 -9.13
N HIS A 169 1.04 19.92 -8.52
CA HIS A 169 0.84 18.52 -8.85
C HIS A 169 -0.15 17.84 -7.89
N PRO A 170 -0.76 16.71 -8.28
CA PRO A 170 -1.56 15.91 -7.37
C PRO A 170 -0.78 15.52 -6.11
N LEU A 171 -1.41 15.53 -4.95
CA LEU A 171 -0.76 15.19 -3.67
C LEU A 171 -0.45 13.69 -3.58
N SER A 172 -1.33 12.88 -4.13
CA SER A 172 -1.20 11.42 -4.20
C SER A 172 -1.86 10.85 -5.45
N LEU A 173 -1.41 9.66 -5.86
CA LEU A 173 -1.96 8.93 -7.00
C LEU A 173 -2.23 7.48 -6.66
N GLU A 174 -3.30 6.96 -7.25
CA GLU A 174 -3.60 5.53 -7.28
C GLU A 174 -3.62 5.05 -8.73
N ILE A 175 -2.77 4.07 -9.04
CA ILE A 175 -2.67 3.55 -10.41
C ILE A 175 -3.61 2.37 -10.56
N GLY A 176 -4.76 2.66 -11.12
CA GLY A 176 -5.86 1.70 -11.26
C GLY A 176 -7.12 2.35 -11.79
N ASN A 177 -8.25 1.66 -11.64
CA ASN A 177 -9.54 2.12 -12.16
C ASN A 177 -10.51 2.61 -11.06
N ASN A 178 -10.18 2.37 -9.80
CA ASN A 178 -11.05 2.71 -8.66
C ASN A 178 -10.24 3.41 -7.58
N SER A 179 -10.86 4.36 -6.88
CA SER A 179 -10.29 4.96 -5.68
C SER A 179 -10.52 4.04 -4.48
N SER A 180 -9.47 3.82 -3.70
CA SER A 180 -9.55 3.08 -2.46
C SER A 180 -9.94 3.98 -1.28
N LEU A 181 -10.41 3.37 -0.19
CA LEU A 181 -10.68 4.08 1.07
C LEU A 181 -9.40 4.77 1.60
N LEU A 182 -8.23 4.24 1.28
CA LEU A 182 -6.92 4.72 1.74
C LEU A 182 -6.74 6.24 1.61
N PHE A 183 -7.22 6.81 0.51
CA PHE A 183 -7.09 8.24 0.18
C PHE A 183 -8.35 9.05 0.43
N THR A 184 -9.39 8.45 1.00
CA THR A 184 -10.58 9.19 1.40
C THR A 184 -10.27 9.96 2.68
N GLY A 185 -10.30 11.27 2.64
CA GLY A 185 -10.22 12.13 3.81
C GLY A 185 -11.53 12.16 4.59
N GLU A 186 -11.62 13.03 5.59
CA GLU A 186 -12.87 13.26 6.29
C GLU A 186 -13.85 14.07 5.44
N ASP A 187 -13.33 15.03 4.68
CA ASP A 187 -14.11 15.97 3.88
C ASP A 187 -13.94 15.79 2.37
N SER A 188 -12.88 15.11 1.90
CA SER A 188 -12.53 15.07 0.48
C SER A 188 -11.81 13.78 0.07
N PHE A 189 -11.67 13.58 -1.24
CA PHE A 189 -10.71 12.63 -1.82
C PHE A 189 -9.39 13.33 -2.06
N THR A 190 -8.30 12.74 -1.63
CA THR A 190 -6.98 13.38 -1.66
C THR A 190 -6.07 12.84 -2.76
N ASN A 191 -6.57 11.90 -3.58
CA ASN A 191 -5.83 11.30 -4.68
C ASN A 191 -6.42 11.59 -6.06
N VAL A 192 -5.60 11.37 -7.07
CA VAL A 192 -6.05 11.19 -8.45
C VAL A 192 -5.87 9.72 -8.82
N VAL A 193 -6.90 9.12 -9.42
CA VAL A 193 -6.87 7.74 -9.92
C VAL A 193 -6.66 7.75 -11.42
N THR A 194 -5.73 6.96 -11.91
CA THR A 194 -5.49 6.80 -13.35
C THR A 194 -4.95 5.43 -13.70
N SER A 195 -5.48 4.82 -14.75
CA SER A 195 -4.91 3.63 -15.38
C SER A 195 -4.21 3.95 -16.71
N ASN A 196 -4.40 5.16 -17.22
CA ASN A 196 -3.78 5.62 -18.46
C ASN A 196 -3.65 7.17 -18.49
N PRO A 197 -2.54 7.72 -18.01
CA PRO A 197 -2.33 9.17 -17.99
C PRO A 197 -2.35 9.82 -19.38
N ALA A 198 -1.98 9.09 -20.44
CA ALA A 198 -1.99 9.60 -21.79
C ALA A 198 -3.40 9.87 -22.35
N SER A 199 -4.39 9.16 -21.82
CA SER A 199 -5.81 9.25 -22.23
C SER A 199 -6.66 10.10 -21.30
N PHE A 200 -6.04 10.95 -20.48
CA PHE A 200 -6.81 11.83 -19.61
C PHE A 200 -7.53 12.89 -20.47
N TYR A 201 -8.85 12.76 -20.56
CA TYR A 201 -9.70 13.69 -21.31
C TYR A 201 -10.24 14.77 -20.39
N GLU A 202 -10.34 16.00 -20.92
CA GLU A 202 -11.10 17.06 -20.24
C GLU A 202 -12.56 16.61 -20.08
N ILE A 203 -12.97 16.46 -18.83
CA ILE A 203 -14.26 15.85 -18.51
C ILE A 203 -15.42 16.76 -18.84
N ILE A 204 -15.23 18.07 -19.00
CA ILE A 204 -16.32 19.01 -19.42
C ILE A 204 -15.75 20.45 -19.50
N ASN A 205 -16.23 21.21 -20.49
CA ASN A 205 -16.05 22.65 -20.62
C ASN A 205 -16.50 23.43 -19.39
N ASP A 206 -15.85 24.54 -19.13
CA ASP A 206 -16.09 25.46 -18.02
C ASP A 206 -17.58 25.68 -17.75
N PHE A 207 -18.08 25.10 -16.68
CA PHE A 207 -19.36 25.51 -16.09
C PHE A 207 -19.08 26.67 -15.13
N ASN A 208 -19.13 27.87 -15.62
CA ASN A 208 -19.27 29.06 -14.75
C ASN A 208 -20.74 29.26 -14.36
N ASN A 209 -21.32 28.31 -13.68
CA ASN A 209 -22.68 28.40 -13.22
C ASN A 209 -22.72 28.91 -11.76
N GLU A 210 -23.53 29.95 -11.53
CA GLU A 210 -23.92 30.29 -10.16
C GLU A 210 -24.92 29.25 -9.66
N TYR A 211 -24.61 28.63 -8.54
CA TYR A 211 -25.48 27.65 -7.89
C TYR A 211 -26.21 28.28 -6.72
N PRO A 212 -27.48 27.93 -6.47
CA PRO A 212 -28.24 28.47 -5.34
C PRO A 212 -27.56 28.14 -4.01
N ASP A 213 -27.74 29.03 -3.03
CA ASP A 213 -27.25 28.80 -1.66
C ASP A 213 -28.18 27.78 -0.98
N SER A 214 -27.88 26.51 -1.22
CA SER A 214 -28.64 25.36 -0.73
C SER A 214 -27.74 24.12 -0.68
N ARG A 215 -28.15 23.11 0.08
CA ARG A 215 -27.42 21.82 0.15
C ARG A 215 -27.17 21.20 -1.24
N VAL A 216 -28.07 21.37 -2.18
CA VAL A 216 -27.90 20.91 -3.57
C VAL A 216 -26.89 21.80 -4.30
N GLY A 217 -26.98 23.11 -4.15
CA GLY A 217 -26.03 24.05 -4.74
C GLY A 217 -24.60 23.84 -4.24
N SER A 218 -24.42 23.59 -2.95
CA SER A 218 -23.09 23.27 -2.36
C SER A 218 -22.51 22.00 -2.96
N LYS A 219 -23.31 20.95 -3.17
CA LYS A 219 -22.89 19.72 -3.83
C LYS A 219 -22.52 19.93 -5.29
N LEU A 220 -23.24 20.75 -6.01
CA LEU A 220 -22.94 21.09 -7.41
C LEU A 220 -21.65 21.91 -7.51
N LYS A 221 -21.41 22.86 -6.60
CA LYS A 221 -20.14 23.59 -6.50
C LYS A 221 -18.96 22.65 -6.24
N TYR A 222 -19.14 21.68 -5.33
CA TYR A 222 -18.11 20.68 -5.07
C TYR A 222 -17.81 19.80 -6.29
N LEU A 223 -18.84 19.31 -6.99
CA LEU A 223 -18.64 18.54 -8.23
C LEU A 223 -17.96 19.36 -9.33
N GLN A 224 -18.28 20.63 -9.45
CA GLN A 224 -17.61 21.54 -10.38
C GLN A 224 -16.15 21.73 -10.01
N LEU A 225 -15.82 21.90 -8.72
CA LEU A 225 -14.45 21.99 -8.24
C LEU A 225 -13.67 20.72 -8.56
N MET A 226 -14.23 19.55 -8.30
CA MET A 226 -13.60 18.26 -8.61
C MET A 226 -13.38 18.08 -10.10
N SER A 227 -14.32 18.46 -10.95
CA SER A 227 -14.17 18.42 -12.41
C SER A 227 -13.05 19.35 -12.89
N LYS A 228 -13.00 20.56 -12.37
CA LYS A 228 -11.92 21.52 -12.70
C LYS A 228 -10.55 21.02 -12.26
N GLN A 229 -10.43 20.48 -11.06
CA GLN A 229 -9.19 19.88 -10.57
C GLN A 229 -8.78 18.68 -11.40
N SER A 230 -9.72 17.81 -11.77
CA SER A 230 -9.48 16.68 -12.65
C SER A 230 -8.87 17.11 -13.99
N ASN A 231 -9.42 18.14 -14.61
CA ASN A 231 -8.89 18.65 -15.87
C ASN A 231 -7.48 19.24 -15.73
N LEU A 232 -7.23 20.00 -14.65
CA LEU A 232 -5.91 20.57 -14.36
C LEU A 232 -4.88 19.49 -14.10
N TYR A 233 -5.19 18.55 -13.20
CA TYR A 233 -4.28 17.44 -12.91
C TYR A 233 -4.10 16.50 -14.09
N GLY A 234 -5.14 16.29 -14.91
CA GLY A 234 -5.08 15.48 -16.11
C GLY A 234 -4.05 15.97 -17.11
N SER A 235 -3.99 17.29 -17.36
CA SER A 235 -2.99 17.88 -18.23
C SER A 235 -1.57 17.72 -17.69
N ILE A 236 -1.38 17.92 -16.37
CA ILE A 236 -0.09 17.75 -15.68
C ILE A 236 0.38 16.29 -15.72
N LEU A 237 -0.53 15.35 -15.46
CA LEU A 237 -0.23 13.92 -15.52
C LEU A 237 0.18 13.49 -16.94
N LYS A 238 -0.59 13.93 -17.94
CA LYS A 238 -0.29 13.65 -19.35
C LYS A 238 1.07 14.21 -19.76
N GLU A 239 1.33 15.47 -19.45
CA GLU A 239 2.61 16.12 -19.75
C GLU A 239 3.79 15.41 -19.09
N SER A 240 3.66 15.10 -17.80
CA SER A 240 4.70 14.36 -17.06
C SER A 240 4.91 12.96 -17.65
N TYR A 241 3.83 12.24 -17.95
CA TYR A 241 3.90 10.90 -18.53
C TYR A 241 4.57 10.90 -19.92
N GLU A 242 4.24 11.87 -20.78
CA GLU A 242 4.81 12.01 -22.14
C GLU A 242 6.27 12.44 -22.12
N LYS A 243 6.70 13.23 -21.13
CA LYS A 243 8.10 13.61 -20.92
C LYS A 243 8.93 12.50 -20.27
N GLY A 244 8.28 11.64 -19.51
CA GLY A 244 8.95 10.61 -18.74
C GLY A 244 9.39 9.41 -19.58
N ASN A 245 10.36 8.68 -19.03
CA ASN A 245 10.92 7.51 -19.68
C ASN A 245 11.23 6.40 -18.67
N SER A 246 11.02 5.15 -19.09
CA SER A 246 11.48 3.96 -18.38
C SER A 246 12.68 3.37 -19.13
N SER A 247 13.86 3.42 -18.52
CA SER A 247 15.10 2.90 -19.13
C SER A 247 15.21 1.37 -18.99
N VAL A 248 14.60 0.81 -17.95
CA VAL A 248 14.48 -0.63 -17.72
C VAL A 248 13.04 -1.05 -17.96
N ASN A 249 12.85 -2.06 -18.79
CA ASN A 249 11.51 -2.54 -19.15
C ASN A 249 10.86 -3.32 -18.01
N TYR A 250 9.56 -3.17 -17.91
CA TYR A 250 8.68 -3.95 -17.02
C TYR A 250 8.14 -5.20 -17.71
N THR A 251 7.57 -6.11 -16.94
CA THR A 251 6.86 -7.25 -17.51
C THR A 251 5.66 -6.79 -18.36
N ASN A 252 5.37 -7.50 -19.44
CA ASN A 252 4.21 -7.18 -20.29
C ASN A 252 2.91 -7.70 -19.64
N THR A 253 2.56 -7.12 -18.50
CA THR A 253 1.37 -7.41 -17.70
C THR A 253 0.71 -6.11 -17.28
N GLU A 254 -0.56 -6.16 -16.86
CA GLU A 254 -1.24 -5.00 -16.27
C GLU A 254 -0.44 -4.44 -15.07
N PHE A 255 0.08 -5.33 -14.23
CA PHE A 255 0.89 -4.95 -13.07
C PHE A 255 2.21 -4.26 -13.48
N GLY A 256 2.92 -4.79 -14.48
CA GLY A 256 4.12 -4.15 -15.02
C GLY A 256 3.82 -2.76 -15.60
N ASN A 257 2.68 -2.61 -16.28
CA ASN A 257 2.25 -1.32 -16.80
C ASN A 257 1.96 -0.29 -15.67
N LYS A 258 1.43 -0.71 -14.52
CA LYS A 258 1.25 0.18 -13.36
C LYS A 258 2.58 0.77 -12.90
N PHE A 259 3.64 -0.02 -12.80
CA PHE A 259 4.98 0.47 -12.47
C PHE A 259 5.59 1.36 -13.55
N ASP A 260 5.40 1.02 -14.83
CA ASP A 260 5.86 1.85 -15.95
C ASP A 260 5.23 3.25 -15.89
N ILE A 261 3.93 3.33 -15.60
CA ILE A 261 3.23 4.60 -15.41
C ILE A 261 3.87 5.42 -14.28
N ILE A 262 4.08 4.83 -13.10
CA ILE A 262 4.70 5.53 -11.96
C ILE A 262 6.09 6.03 -12.33
N THR A 263 6.90 5.18 -12.96
CA THR A 263 8.26 5.55 -13.39
C THR A 263 8.25 6.71 -14.36
N LYS A 264 7.39 6.68 -15.38
CA LYS A 264 7.27 7.78 -16.35
C LYS A 264 6.78 9.05 -15.69
N LEU A 265 5.84 8.98 -14.76
CA LEU A 265 5.38 10.16 -14.05
C LEU A 265 6.51 10.78 -13.21
N ILE A 266 7.26 9.99 -12.45
CA ILE A 266 8.38 10.48 -11.63
C ILE A 266 9.51 11.02 -12.52
N SER A 267 9.95 10.27 -13.53
CA SER A 267 11.02 10.68 -14.43
C SER A 267 10.65 11.90 -15.29
N GLY A 268 9.37 12.09 -15.58
CA GLY A 268 8.82 13.27 -16.26
C GLY A 268 8.62 14.49 -15.38
N GLY A 269 9.01 14.41 -14.09
CA GLY A 269 9.06 15.55 -13.18
C GLY A 269 7.79 15.75 -12.34
N LEU A 270 6.90 14.75 -12.27
CA LEU A 270 5.77 14.82 -11.36
C LEU A 270 6.27 14.84 -9.91
N LYS A 271 5.70 15.73 -9.09
CA LYS A 271 6.11 15.92 -7.69
C LYS A 271 5.16 15.30 -6.67
N SER A 272 4.29 14.39 -7.11
CA SER A 272 3.45 13.63 -6.18
C SER A 272 4.32 12.76 -5.27
N ARG A 273 3.96 12.71 -3.99
CA ARG A 273 4.79 12.05 -2.96
C ARG A 273 4.29 10.66 -2.57
N ILE A 274 3.06 10.32 -2.88
CA ILE A 274 2.45 9.06 -2.47
C ILE A 274 1.80 8.40 -3.68
N TYR A 275 2.19 7.15 -3.93
CA TYR A 275 1.65 6.33 -5.01
C TYR A 275 1.15 5.01 -4.44
N MET A 276 0.02 4.55 -4.93
CA MET A 276 -0.55 3.26 -4.62
C MET A 276 -0.76 2.46 -5.89
N LEU A 277 -0.39 1.19 -5.84
CA LEU A 277 -0.70 0.20 -6.86
C LEU A 277 -0.95 -1.16 -6.19
N ASP A 278 -1.64 -2.03 -6.91
CA ASP A 278 -1.98 -3.37 -6.44
C ASP A 278 -1.67 -4.46 -7.46
N ILE A 279 -1.46 -5.66 -6.97
CA ILE A 279 -1.49 -6.90 -7.75
C ILE A 279 -2.45 -7.87 -7.08
N GLY A 280 -3.48 -8.31 -7.83
CA GLY A 280 -4.45 -9.29 -7.37
C GLY A 280 -4.00 -10.73 -7.60
N GLY A 281 -4.77 -11.67 -7.03
CA GLY A 281 -4.59 -13.10 -7.26
C GLY A 281 -3.95 -13.89 -6.12
N PHE A 282 -3.61 -13.23 -4.99
CA PHE A 282 -3.05 -13.90 -3.82
C PHE A 282 -4.08 -14.73 -3.03
N ASP A 283 -5.35 -14.71 -3.43
CA ASP A 283 -6.39 -15.57 -2.85
C ASP A 283 -6.26 -17.03 -3.33
N THR A 284 -5.19 -17.69 -2.91
CA THR A 284 -4.73 -18.99 -3.40
C THR A 284 -5.29 -20.15 -2.59
N HIS A 285 -6.63 -20.27 -2.53
CA HIS A 285 -7.30 -21.42 -1.91
C HIS A 285 -7.03 -22.76 -2.63
N GLY A 286 -6.59 -22.73 -3.86
CA GLY A 286 -6.18 -23.90 -4.61
C GLY A 286 -5.14 -23.52 -5.65
N ARG A 287 -4.34 -24.51 -6.08
CA ARG A 287 -3.29 -24.31 -7.08
C ARG A 287 -2.29 -23.21 -6.70
N GLN A 288 -2.13 -22.95 -5.42
CA GLN A 288 -1.08 -22.08 -4.91
C GLN A 288 0.28 -22.53 -5.42
N VAL A 289 0.49 -23.85 -5.37
CA VAL A 289 1.65 -24.54 -5.96
C VAL A 289 1.18 -25.61 -6.96
N GLU A 290 2.09 -26.08 -7.80
CA GLU A 290 1.88 -27.29 -8.63
C GLU A 290 2.21 -28.54 -7.82
N GLU A 291 1.37 -29.57 -7.91
CA GLU A 291 1.54 -30.84 -7.19
C GLU A 291 2.91 -31.51 -7.46
N SER A 292 3.40 -31.39 -8.68
CA SER A 292 4.68 -31.98 -9.09
C SER A 292 5.92 -31.13 -8.73
N ASP A 293 5.74 -29.84 -8.45
CA ASP A 293 6.83 -28.91 -8.16
C ASP A 293 6.32 -27.69 -7.38
N HIS A 294 6.43 -27.72 -6.06
CA HIS A 294 5.93 -26.66 -5.19
C HIS A 294 6.65 -25.30 -5.36
N THR A 295 7.75 -25.26 -6.13
CA THR A 295 8.39 -23.99 -6.51
C THR A 295 7.65 -23.26 -7.65
N LYS A 296 6.63 -23.87 -8.22
CA LYS A 296 5.77 -23.35 -9.29
C LYS A 296 4.33 -23.26 -8.83
N GLY A 297 3.50 -22.61 -9.63
CA GLY A 297 2.09 -22.40 -9.37
C GLY A 297 1.74 -20.92 -9.30
N GLN A 298 0.51 -20.64 -8.87
CA GLN A 298 -0.02 -19.27 -8.87
C GLN A 298 0.79 -18.34 -7.98
N HIS A 299 1.11 -18.75 -6.76
CA HIS A 299 1.87 -17.94 -5.80
C HIS A 299 3.27 -17.61 -6.31
N ALA A 300 4.00 -18.62 -6.82
CA ALA A 300 5.31 -18.45 -7.42
C ALA A 300 5.28 -17.46 -8.61
N SER A 301 4.25 -17.54 -9.46
CA SER A 301 4.06 -16.62 -10.59
C SER A 301 3.81 -15.20 -10.15
N LEU A 302 3.00 -14.99 -9.11
CA LEU A 302 2.72 -13.66 -8.53
C LEU A 302 3.97 -13.08 -7.89
N LEU A 303 4.69 -13.85 -7.09
CA LEU A 303 5.96 -13.42 -6.48
C LEU A 303 7.01 -13.09 -7.54
N SER A 304 7.10 -13.85 -8.64
CA SER A 304 7.99 -13.53 -9.76
C SER A 304 7.64 -12.19 -10.40
N GLN A 305 6.35 -11.92 -10.63
CA GLN A 305 5.92 -10.62 -11.16
C GLN A 305 6.27 -9.47 -10.20
N VAL A 306 6.08 -9.66 -8.89
CA VAL A 306 6.48 -8.69 -7.88
C VAL A 306 8.00 -8.46 -7.92
N ASN A 307 8.79 -9.55 -7.92
CA ASN A 307 10.25 -9.49 -7.99
C ASN A 307 10.75 -8.71 -9.20
N ASP A 308 10.24 -9.05 -10.39
CA ASP A 308 10.74 -8.51 -11.65
C ASP A 308 10.38 -7.03 -11.81
N ASN A 309 9.15 -6.66 -11.47
CA ASN A 309 8.69 -5.28 -11.60
C ASN A 309 9.26 -4.36 -10.51
N VAL A 310 9.41 -4.83 -9.27
CA VAL A 310 10.11 -4.08 -8.21
C VAL A 310 11.58 -3.91 -8.60
N SER A 311 12.25 -4.95 -9.14
CA SER A 311 13.63 -4.86 -9.64
C SER A 311 13.76 -3.79 -10.74
N ALA A 312 12.86 -3.81 -11.73
CA ALA A 312 12.87 -2.82 -12.81
C ALA A 312 12.63 -1.40 -12.26
N PHE A 313 11.70 -1.25 -11.32
CA PHE A 313 11.39 0.03 -10.69
C PHE A 313 12.59 0.61 -9.93
N MET A 314 13.19 -0.15 -9.03
CA MET A 314 14.35 0.31 -8.24
C MET A 314 15.52 0.72 -9.14
N ARG A 315 15.80 -0.06 -10.20
CA ARG A 315 16.84 0.29 -11.19
C ARG A 315 16.50 1.55 -11.99
N ASN A 316 15.25 1.74 -12.36
CA ASN A 316 14.83 3.00 -13.01
C ASN A 316 15.01 4.19 -12.07
N MET A 317 14.69 4.06 -10.77
CA MET A 317 14.90 5.13 -9.79
C MET A 317 16.39 5.45 -9.62
N GLU A 318 17.26 4.44 -9.60
CA GLU A 318 18.72 4.62 -9.59
C GLU A 318 19.21 5.39 -10.82
N ILE A 319 18.77 5.02 -12.03
CA ILE A 319 19.16 5.69 -13.29
C ILE A 319 18.80 7.17 -13.29
N ILE A 320 17.67 7.55 -12.71
CA ILE A 320 17.22 8.95 -12.63
C ILE A 320 17.66 9.65 -11.34
N ASN A 321 18.53 9.04 -10.51
CA ASN A 321 19.01 9.53 -9.21
C ASN A 321 17.86 9.89 -8.24
N LYS A 322 16.88 8.99 -8.13
CA LYS A 322 15.71 9.08 -7.24
C LYS A 322 15.62 7.92 -6.23
N ASP A 323 16.61 7.05 -6.21
CA ASP A 323 16.68 5.86 -5.34
C ASP A 323 16.80 6.22 -3.85
N ASP A 324 17.39 7.36 -3.51
CA ASP A 324 17.42 7.89 -2.14
C ASP A 324 16.08 8.55 -1.72
N ASP A 325 15.29 8.96 -2.69
CA ASP A 325 14.00 9.63 -2.46
C ASP A 325 12.84 8.62 -2.30
N VAL A 326 13.03 7.33 -2.57
CA VAL A 326 11.95 6.34 -2.65
C VAL A 326 11.98 5.35 -1.48
N LEU A 327 10.82 5.19 -0.85
CA LEU A 327 10.49 4.07 0.05
C LEU A 327 9.34 3.27 -0.58
N LEU A 328 9.57 1.98 -0.86
CA LEU A 328 8.53 1.06 -1.30
C LEU A 328 8.12 0.16 -0.14
N MET A 329 6.83 0.08 0.16
CA MET A 329 6.26 -0.77 1.20
C MET A 329 5.22 -1.72 0.60
N THR A 330 5.33 -3.02 0.89
CA THR A 330 4.29 -4.00 0.55
C THR A 330 3.33 -4.19 1.71
N PHE A 331 2.08 -4.55 1.43
CA PHE A 331 1.13 -5.03 2.44
C PHE A 331 0.09 -5.96 1.81
N SER A 332 -0.54 -6.78 2.64
CA SER A 332 -1.67 -7.62 2.28
C SER A 332 -2.72 -7.51 3.39
N GLU A 333 -3.98 -7.66 3.06
CA GLU A 333 -5.09 -7.47 4.02
C GLU A 333 -5.07 -8.47 5.19
N PHE A 334 -4.49 -9.65 4.94
CA PHE A 334 -4.22 -10.71 5.93
C PHE A 334 -3.21 -11.70 5.36
N GLY A 335 -2.87 -12.76 6.10
CA GLY A 335 -2.02 -13.86 5.66
C GLY A 335 -2.81 -15.12 5.28
N ARG A 336 -2.14 -16.27 5.37
CA ARG A 336 -2.72 -17.58 5.09
C ARG A 336 -2.54 -18.50 6.27
N THR A 337 -3.41 -19.54 6.34
CA THR A 337 -3.34 -20.56 7.39
C THR A 337 -1.98 -21.27 7.40
N VAL A 338 -1.60 -21.72 8.59
CA VAL A 338 -0.39 -22.52 8.77
C VAL A 338 -0.50 -23.85 8.04
N HIS A 339 -1.66 -24.50 8.06
CA HIS A 339 -1.89 -25.76 7.36
C HIS A 339 -2.22 -25.55 5.88
N SER A 340 -1.87 -26.53 5.07
CA SER A 340 -2.31 -26.62 3.67
C SER A 340 -3.61 -27.39 3.53
N ASN A 341 -4.41 -27.04 2.52
CA ASN A 341 -5.62 -27.76 2.18
C ASN A 341 -5.38 -28.85 1.09
N ALA A 342 -6.42 -29.60 0.77
CA ALA A 342 -6.35 -30.70 -0.19
C ALA A 342 -6.24 -30.26 -1.67
N THR A 343 -6.38 -28.97 -1.95
CA THR A 343 -6.33 -28.41 -3.31
C THR A 343 -5.01 -27.73 -3.64
N PHE A 344 -3.94 -28.08 -2.91
CA PHE A 344 -2.60 -27.46 -3.04
C PHE A 344 -2.65 -25.94 -2.84
N GLY A 345 -3.38 -25.51 -1.81
CA GLY A 345 -3.56 -24.13 -1.43
C GLY A 345 -3.63 -23.96 0.08
N THR A 346 -4.00 -22.78 0.50
CA THR A 346 -4.16 -22.35 1.90
C THR A 346 -5.41 -21.49 2.06
N ASP A 347 -5.99 -21.51 3.25
CA ASP A 347 -7.15 -20.67 3.58
C ASP A 347 -6.70 -19.36 4.24
N HIS A 348 -7.65 -18.47 4.58
CA HIS A 348 -7.33 -17.17 5.18
C HIS A 348 -6.74 -17.33 6.56
N GLY A 349 -5.64 -16.63 6.83
CA GLY A 349 -4.94 -16.59 8.12
C GLY A 349 -4.70 -15.15 8.59
N SER A 350 -4.17 -14.99 9.80
CA SER A 350 -4.18 -13.72 10.54
C SER A 350 -3.08 -12.74 10.11
N VAL A 351 -1.86 -13.20 9.84
CA VAL A 351 -0.67 -12.34 9.67
C VAL A 351 0.11 -12.64 8.40
N SER A 352 0.74 -11.60 7.85
CA SER A 352 1.59 -11.68 6.65
C SER A 352 2.87 -10.86 6.87
N PRO A 353 3.98 -11.15 6.18
CA PRO A 353 5.15 -10.28 6.23
C PRO A 353 4.92 -8.98 5.46
N VAL A 354 5.54 -7.90 5.96
CA VAL A 354 5.66 -6.63 5.28
C VAL A 354 7.11 -6.39 4.90
N PHE A 355 7.34 -5.94 3.67
CA PHE A 355 8.65 -5.55 3.15
C PHE A 355 8.71 -4.04 3.00
N LEU A 356 9.83 -3.44 3.47
CA LEU A 356 10.17 -2.06 3.13
C LEU A 356 11.51 -2.07 2.37
N MET A 357 11.55 -1.35 1.26
CA MET A 357 12.67 -1.36 0.31
C MET A 357 13.08 0.05 -0.06
N GLY A 358 14.39 0.30 -0.12
CA GLY A 358 14.98 1.59 -0.48
C GLY A 358 16.37 1.76 0.11
N ASN A 359 17.15 2.70 -0.38
CA ASN A 359 18.53 2.95 0.06
C ASN A 359 18.60 3.38 1.54
N ASN A 360 17.59 4.10 2.00
CA ASN A 360 17.51 4.64 3.37
C ASN A 360 16.85 3.70 4.38
N VAL A 361 16.43 2.52 3.96
CA VAL A 361 15.80 1.53 4.83
C VAL A 361 16.80 1.01 5.85
N ASN A 362 16.41 0.89 7.13
CA ASN A 362 17.18 0.20 8.15
C ASN A 362 17.13 -1.32 7.90
N PRO A 363 18.21 -1.93 7.39
CA PRO A 363 18.19 -3.31 6.95
C PRO A 363 18.15 -4.24 8.16
N SER A 364 17.07 -4.94 8.35
CA SER A 364 16.93 -5.90 9.45
C SER A 364 15.72 -6.78 9.25
N ILE A 365 15.67 -7.87 10.02
CA ILE A 365 14.48 -8.68 10.20
C ILE A 365 13.90 -8.30 11.57
N SER A 366 12.65 -7.88 11.59
CA SER A 366 11.88 -7.68 12.83
C SER A 366 10.86 -8.80 12.99
N GLY A 367 10.72 -9.27 14.21
CA GLY A 367 9.91 -10.44 14.55
C GLY A 367 10.70 -11.75 14.58
N ALA A 368 10.19 -12.68 15.37
CA ALA A 368 10.72 -14.03 15.48
C ALA A 368 10.08 -14.96 14.44
N ASN A 369 10.76 -16.06 14.11
CA ASN A 369 10.14 -17.15 13.38
C ASN A 369 8.91 -17.66 14.15
N PRO A 370 7.79 -17.98 13.47
CA PRO A 370 6.59 -18.41 14.14
C PRO A 370 6.84 -19.73 14.88
N TYR A 371 6.28 -19.83 16.08
CA TYR A 371 6.20 -21.13 16.75
C TYR A 371 5.09 -21.94 16.06
N ILE A 372 5.43 -23.13 15.58
CA ILE A 372 4.46 -24.10 15.06
C ILE A 372 4.54 -25.35 15.92
N PRO A 373 3.45 -25.70 16.64
CA PRO A 373 3.43 -26.90 17.50
C PRO A 373 3.65 -28.17 16.68
N ASN A 374 4.20 -29.21 17.30
CA ASN A 374 4.27 -30.51 16.67
C ASN A 374 2.87 -31.14 16.57
N LYS A 375 2.66 -32.02 15.61
CA LYS A 375 1.38 -32.70 15.39
C LYS A 375 0.90 -33.48 16.63
N SER A 376 1.84 -33.94 17.47
CA SER A 376 1.55 -34.58 18.76
C SER A 376 0.93 -33.65 19.82
N ASP A 377 1.15 -32.33 19.66
CA ASP A 377 0.72 -31.33 20.62
C ASP A 377 -0.75 -30.90 20.37
N PHE A 378 -1.32 -31.34 19.23
CA PHE A 378 -2.71 -31.06 18.82
C PHE A 378 -3.75 -32.07 19.39
N GLN A 379 -3.51 -32.72 20.54
CA GLN A 379 -4.47 -33.69 21.08
C GLN A 379 -5.84 -33.07 21.41
N ASP A 380 -5.90 -31.76 21.62
CA ASP A 380 -7.11 -31.00 21.97
C ASP A 380 -7.49 -29.88 20.98
N PHE A 381 -6.67 -29.61 19.93
CA PHE A 381 -6.93 -28.57 18.94
C PHE A 381 -6.88 -29.13 17.52
N SER A 382 -7.83 -28.74 16.68
CA SER A 382 -7.69 -29.02 15.25
C SER A 382 -6.65 -28.03 14.67
N LEU A 383 -5.78 -28.53 13.77
CA LEU A 383 -4.84 -27.71 12.99
C LEU A 383 -5.55 -26.53 12.29
N ASP A 384 -6.82 -26.69 11.93
CA ASP A 384 -7.65 -25.70 11.25
C ASP A 384 -7.95 -24.48 12.14
N GLN A 385 -7.68 -24.56 13.44
CA GLN A 385 -7.88 -23.47 14.40
C GLN A 385 -6.58 -22.79 14.82
N TYR A 386 -5.43 -23.28 14.31
CA TYR A 386 -4.14 -22.70 14.67
C TYR A 386 -3.82 -21.48 13.80
N GLU A 387 -3.67 -20.36 14.46
CA GLU A 387 -3.27 -19.08 13.86
C GLU A 387 -1.84 -18.72 14.27
N MET A 388 -1.11 -18.09 13.35
CA MET A 388 0.20 -17.52 13.69
C MET A 388 0.03 -16.32 14.62
N ASP A 389 0.98 -16.17 15.55
CA ASP A 389 0.98 -15.07 16.52
C ASP A 389 1.12 -13.71 15.82
N LEU A 390 0.27 -12.76 16.24
CA LEU A 390 0.44 -11.35 15.90
C LEU A 390 1.67 -10.81 16.65
N GLN A 391 2.69 -10.40 15.91
CA GLN A 391 3.90 -9.81 16.51
C GLN A 391 3.91 -8.29 16.39
N PHE A 392 3.41 -7.77 15.27
CA PHE A 392 3.34 -6.34 15.03
C PHE A 392 1.96 -5.95 14.52
N ASP A 393 1.39 -4.95 15.16
CA ASP A 393 0.23 -4.26 14.61
C ASP A 393 0.68 -3.42 13.40
N PHE A 394 0.01 -3.57 12.26
CA PHE A 394 0.39 -2.86 11.03
C PHE A 394 0.45 -1.33 11.21
N ARG A 395 -0.30 -0.79 12.16
CA ARG A 395 -0.30 0.64 12.48
C ARG A 395 1.01 1.13 13.10
N GLN A 396 1.81 0.23 13.70
CA GLN A 396 3.18 0.55 14.13
C GLN A 396 4.07 0.88 12.91
N ILE A 397 3.85 0.19 11.78
CA ILE A 397 4.55 0.48 10.52
C ILE A 397 4.11 1.82 9.97
N TYR A 398 2.80 2.10 9.94
CA TYR A 398 2.27 3.40 9.50
C TYR A 398 2.79 4.56 10.36
N PHE A 399 2.80 4.38 11.70
CA PHE A 399 3.40 5.33 12.62
C PHE A 399 4.88 5.60 12.26
N SER A 400 5.64 4.53 12.03
CA SER A 400 7.07 4.61 11.69
C SER A 400 7.31 5.26 10.32
N VAL A 401 6.46 4.99 9.32
CA VAL A 401 6.52 5.66 8.01
C VAL A 401 6.26 7.15 8.16
N LEU A 402 5.20 7.54 8.88
CA LEU A 402 4.89 8.95 9.07
C LEU A 402 5.99 9.68 9.85
N SER A 403 6.52 9.10 10.92
CA SER A 403 7.54 9.73 11.75
C SER A 403 8.93 9.72 11.14
N GLN A 404 9.40 8.57 10.62
CA GLN A 404 10.78 8.40 10.17
C GLN A 404 10.99 8.74 8.70
N TRP A 405 9.98 8.52 7.84
CA TRP A 405 10.08 8.86 6.42
C TRP A 405 9.56 10.26 6.12
N PHE A 406 8.42 10.64 6.68
CA PHE A 406 7.82 11.96 6.43
C PHE A 406 8.13 13.01 7.50
N ASP A 407 8.89 12.69 8.55
CA ASP A 407 9.29 13.60 9.65
C ASP A 407 8.08 14.21 10.40
N GLU A 408 6.98 13.45 10.52
CA GLU A 408 5.79 13.96 11.20
C GLU A 408 5.89 13.88 12.73
N SER A 409 5.25 14.83 13.38
CA SER A 409 5.20 14.85 14.84
C SER A 409 4.30 13.72 15.39
N PRO A 410 4.60 13.18 16.59
CA PRO A 410 3.72 12.19 17.22
C PRO A 410 2.28 12.67 17.40
N SER A 411 2.06 13.96 17.64
CA SER A 411 0.71 14.54 17.75
C SER A 411 -0.08 14.44 16.43
N THR A 412 0.55 14.84 15.33
CA THR A 412 -0.05 14.68 13.97
C THR A 412 -0.36 13.22 13.67
N ILE A 413 0.58 12.32 13.96
CA ILE A 413 0.41 10.88 13.70
C ILE A 413 -0.75 10.30 14.52
N LYS A 414 -0.89 10.72 15.78
CA LYS A 414 -2.00 10.31 16.64
C LYS A 414 -3.36 10.75 16.10
N GLU A 415 -3.47 11.93 15.52
CA GLU A 415 -4.70 12.38 14.86
C GLU A 415 -5.02 11.49 13.64
N VAL A 416 -3.99 11.16 12.84
CA VAL A 416 -4.13 10.32 11.64
C VAL A 416 -4.49 8.87 11.99
N LEU A 417 -3.87 8.27 13.00
CA LEU A 417 -4.03 6.85 13.36
C LEU A 417 -4.98 6.62 14.55
N PHE A 418 -5.54 7.69 15.13
CA PHE A 418 -6.44 7.70 16.29
C PHE A 418 -5.81 7.28 17.62
N LYS A 419 -4.59 6.75 17.60
CA LYS A 419 -3.85 6.25 18.77
C LYS A 419 -2.35 6.46 18.62
N ASP A 420 -1.64 6.35 19.72
CA ASP A 420 -0.18 6.19 19.71
C ASP A 420 0.18 4.72 19.47
N PHE A 421 1.26 4.49 18.73
CA PHE A 421 1.82 3.17 18.49
C PHE A 421 3.34 3.21 18.67
N ASN A 422 3.90 2.11 19.15
CA ASN A 422 5.35 1.97 19.25
C ASN A 422 5.97 1.99 17.86
N GLN A 423 7.08 2.69 17.71
CA GLN A 423 7.82 2.74 16.46
C GLN A 423 8.59 1.44 16.22
N ILE A 424 8.71 1.09 14.95
CA ILE A 424 9.65 0.08 14.46
C ILE A 424 10.78 0.84 13.75
N PRO A 425 12.07 0.54 13.99
CA PRO A 425 13.16 1.19 13.27
C PRO A 425 13.13 0.79 11.79
N ILE A 426 12.62 1.67 10.92
CA ILE A 426 12.49 1.40 9.48
C ILE A 426 13.45 2.21 8.61
N ILE A 427 13.95 3.36 9.10
CA ILE A 427 14.86 4.23 8.35
C ILE A 427 16.19 4.37 9.11
N LYS A 428 17.32 4.26 8.39
CA LYS A 428 18.68 4.42 8.94
C LYS A 428 18.84 5.76 9.67
N GLY A 429 19.32 5.71 10.91
CA GLY A 429 19.67 6.90 11.70
C GLY A 429 18.48 7.78 12.15
N ARG A 430 17.23 7.32 11.93
CA ARG A 430 16.03 8.07 12.32
C ARG A 430 15.33 7.52 13.55
N PHE A 431 15.76 6.39 14.07
CA PHE A 431 15.23 5.80 15.28
C PHE A 431 16.12 6.19 16.46
N ASN A 432 15.62 7.02 17.35
CA ASN A 432 16.22 7.28 18.65
C ASN A 432 15.54 6.35 19.65
N ASP A 433 16.26 5.37 20.14
CA ASP A 433 15.80 4.53 21.26
C ASP A 433 15.79 5.40 22.52
N THR A 434 14.71 6.16 22.71
CA THR A 434 14.55 7.02 23.89
C THR A 434 13.93 6.27 25.08
N ASP A 435 13.60 5.00 24.90
CA ASP A 435 13.00 4.13 25.91
C ASP A 435 13.99 3.04 26.39
N GLY A 436 15.29 3.35 26.37
CA GLY A 436 16.32 2.57 27.03
C GLY A 436 16.33 2.86 28.52
N ASP A 437 15.64 2.03 29.29
CA ASP A 437 15.89 1.43 30.59
C ASP A 437 14.57 1.12 31.32
#